data_23f0369740315b2c5be06512dd4ee6d9
#
_entry.id   23f0369740315b2c5be06512dd4ee6d9
#
_cell.length_a   1.000
_cell.length_b   1.000
_cell.length_c   1.000
_cell.angle_alpha   90.00
_cell.angle_beta   90.00
_cell.angle_gamma   90.00
#
_symmetry.space_group_name_H-M   'P 1'
#
loop_
_entity.id
_entity.type
_entity.pdbx_description
1 polymer ?
#
loop_
_entity_poly.entity_id
_entity_poly.type
_entity_poly.pdbx_seq_one_letter_code
_entity_poly.pdbx_strand_id
1 'polypeptide(L)'
;MKICPNCGKENKDQAKFCTGCGNSLENVASVPGEPAPEPAPVRAPAAVPAQSSVQPQVPVIARSPAQARFKELAGSKLALVICIAFTVVVLCSVLTSVFIPASVAKLYENSIETMKNADIADILGDNFDISEAELNDAIAQITAAVETAMTKPANIAGRLLSAISGNAVAILFAISLWIIYGVARDPDSVCCGTTGLKIIRVLRTIGLVLAIILAVIIALAIVFGLFMSIREGYDEATTALYVIAGMTAVIYLFVFLFLGGCVSIAKRYISVSENRSGRSRISGFVRFIIFVGGIFSVIGTAGWIGMIFSTGADLAVYAVSSAAGAVYQFALSRFIGRSKKMLKTV
;
A
#
# COMPACT_ATOMS: atom_id res chain seq x y z
N MET A 1 8.72 -18.80 -32.83
CA MET A 1 7.99 -17.74 -32.11
C MET A 1 7.05 -18.40 -31.07
N LYS A 2 7.03 -17.92 -29.81
CA LYS A 2 6.14 -18.47 -28.78
C LYS A 2 4.91 -17.57 -28.58
N ILE A 3 3.73 -18.14 -28.61
CA ILE A 3 2.49 -17.42 -28.35
C ILE A 3 2.10 -17.68 -26.89
N CYS A 4 1.91 -16.61 -26.11
CA CYS A 4 1.55 -16.74 -24.71
C CYS A 4 0.12 -17.31 -24.55
N PRO A 5 -0.07 -18.46 -23.87
CA PRO A 5 -1.40 -19.07 -23.71
C PRO A 5 -2.32 -18.26 -22.80
N ASN A 6 -1.78 -17.29 -22.04
CA ASN A 6 -2.54 -16.48 -21.09
C ASN A 6 -3.04 -15.16 -21.69
N CYS A 7 -2.31 -14.54 -22.65
CA CYS A 7 -2.67 -13.22 -23.20
C CYS A 7 -2.59 -13.14 -24.72
N GLY A 8 -2.21 -14.22 -25.41
CA GLY A 8 -2.12 -14.29 -26.87
C GLY A 8 -0.95 -13.52 -27.48
N LYS A 9 -0.10 -12.82 -26.67
CA LYS A 9 0.99 -12.02 -27.21
C LYS A 9 2.12 -12.90 -27.73
N GLU A 10 2.62 -12.53 -28.89
CA GLU A 10 3.81 -13.15 -29.49
C GLU A 10 5.08 -12.76 -28.73
N ASN A 11 5.95 -13.72 -28.51
CA ASN A 11 7.21 -13.58 -27.81
C ASN A 11 8.32 -14.30 -28.59
N LYS A 12 9.57 -13.90 -28.37
CA LYS A 12 10.74 -14.57 -28.96
C LYS A 12 10.81 -16.02 -28.46
N ASP A 13 11.35 -16.93 -29.26
CA ASP A 13 11.49 -18.35 -28.91
C ASP A 13 12.22 -18.60 -27.59
N GLN A 14 13.21 -17.75 -27.30
CA GLN A 14 14.01 -17.82 -26.08
C GLN A 14 13.36 -17.14 -24.87
N ALA A 15 12.19 -16.50 -25.03
CA ALA A 15 11.53 -15.82 -23.93
C ALA A 15 11.08 -16.83 -22.86
N LYS A 16 11.56 -16.66 -21.63
CA LYS A 16 11.11 -17.44 -20.46
C LYS A 16 9.81 -16.91 -19.89
N PHE A 17 9.53 -15.61 -20.10
CA PHE A 17 8.33 -14.93 -19.61
C PHE A 17 7.70 -14.10 -20.72
N CYS A 18 6.37 -14.01 -20.71
CA CYS A 18 5.64 -13.19 -21.66
C CYS A 18 5.87 -11.69 -21.37
N THR A 19 6.27 -10.96 -22.40
CA THR A 19 6.48 -9.49 -22.30
C THR A 19 5.19 -8.69 -22.10
N GLY A 20 4.01 -9.30 -22.29
CA GLY A 20 2.72 -8.65 -22.12
C GLY A 20 2.08 -8.89 -20.76
N CYS A 21 2.18 -10.10 -20.19
CA CYS A 21 1.49 -10.46 -18.96
C CYS A 21 2.38 -11.10 -17.88
N GLY A 22 3.69 -11.28 -18.15
CA GLY A 22 4.63 -11.87 -17.21
C GLY A 22 4.44 -13.37 -16.96
N ASN A 23 3.57 -14.07 -17.71
CA ASN A 23 3.37 -15.49 -17.52
C ASN A 23 4.59 -16.29 -18.03
N SER A 24 4.92 -17.41 -17.35
CA SER A 24 6.01 -18.30 -17.78
C SER A 24 5.70 -18.94 -19.12
N LEU A 25 6.69 -18.94 -20.01
CA LEU A 25 6.64 -19.54 -21.35
C LEU A 25 7.58 -20.75 -21.47
N GLU A 26 8.11 -21.25 -20.35
CA GLU A 26 9.09 -22.36 -20.36
C GLU A 26 8.53 -23.64 -20.97
N ASN A 27 7.24 -23.90 -20.79
CA ASN A 27 6.55 -25.09 -21.30
C ASN A 27 5.72 -24.81 -22.57
N VAL A 28 5.89 -23.65 -23.22
CA VAL A 28 5.18 -23.33 -24.45
C VAL A 28 6.05 -23.72 -25.64
N ALA A 29 5.55 -24.65 -26.45
CA ALA A 29 6.22 -25.05 -27.70
C ALA A 29 6.32 -23.86 -28.65
N SER A 30 7.48 -23.68 -29.27
CA SER A 30 7.65 -22.70 -30.36
C SER A 30 6.88 -23.20 -31.58
N VAL A 31 6.07 -22.34 -32.18
CA VAL A 31 5.45 -22.61 -33.48
C VAL A 31 6.55 -22.56 -34.53
N PRO A 32 6.79 -23.65 -35.31
CA PRO A 32 7.78 -23.62 -36.38
C PRO A 32 7.44 -22.48 -37.34
N GLY A 33 8.37 -21.58 -37.58
CA GLY A 33 8.25 -20.59 -38.64
C GLY A 33 8.20 -21.31 -39.98
N GLU A 34 7.18 -21.06 -40.77
CA GLU A 34 7.06 -21.55 -42.13
C GLU A 34 8.27 -21.06 -42.93
N PRO A 35 9.04 -21.94 -43.60
CA PRO A 35 10.19 -21.52 -44.38
C PRO A 35 9.72 -20.62 -45.53
N ALA A 36 10.46 -19.54 -45.77
CA ALA A 36 10.21 -18.62 -46.86
C ALA A 36 10.16 -19.39 -48.21
N PRO A 37 9.16 -19.15 -49.06
CA PRO A 37 9.08 -19.82 -50.35
C PRO A 37 10.15 -19.25 -51.29
N GLU A 38 10.91 -20.18 -51.88
CA GLU A 38 11.87 -19.93 -52.98
C GLU A 38 11.13 -19.48 -54.26
N PRO A 39 11.64 -18.54 -55.03
CA PRO A 39 10.92 -17.98 -56.20
C PRO A 39 10.87 -18.99 -57.32
N ALA A 40 9.68 -19.51 -57.65
CA ALA A 40 9.42 -20.36 -58.81
C ALA A 40 8.92 -19.52 -60.01
N PRO A 41 9.18 -20.00 -61.24
CA PRO A 41 9.05 -19.19 -62.45
C PRO A 41 7.64 -18.88 -62.90
N VAL A 42 7.51 -17.71 -63.49
CA VAL A 42 6.27 -17.12 -64.02
C VAL A 42 5.55 -18.03 -65.04
N ARG A 43 4.32 -18.45 -64.75
CA ARG A 43 3.37 -19.02 -65.72
C ARG A 43 2.08 -18.19 -65.71
N ALA A 44 1.66 -17.81 -66.91
CA ALA A 44 0.54 -16.90 -67.19
C ALA A 44 -0.89 -17.44 -66.73
N PRO A 45 -1.90 -16.58 -66.68
CA PRO A 45 -3.03 -16.65 -65.76
C PRO A 45 -4.14 -17.56 -66.27
N ALA A 46 -4.58 -18.52 -65.42
CA ALA A 46 -5.87 -19.16 -65.52
C ALA A 46 -6.78 -18.59 -64.41
N ALA A 47 -7.96 -18.12 -64.79
CA ALA A 47 -8.96 -17.58 -63.88
C ALA A 47 -9.33 -18.60 -62.80
N VAL A 48 -9.09 -18.26 -61.55
CA VAL A 48 -9.46 -19.05 -60.36
C VAL A 48 -10.60 -18.30 -59.67
N PRO A 49 -11.74 -18.98 -59.33
CA PRO A 49 -12.83 -18.35 -58.60
C PRO A 49 -12.36 -17.83 -57.24
N ALA A 50 -12.91 -16.66 -56.86
CA ALA A 50 -12.63 -15.98 -55.60
C ALA A 50 -12.77 -16.93 -54.39
N GLN A 51 -11.66 -17.51 -53.95
CA GLN A 51 -11.58 -18.11 -52.61
C GLN A 51 -11.65 -16.98 -51.59
N SER A 52 -12.75 -16.91 -50.87
CA SER A 52 -12.90 -16.10 -49.66
C SER A 52 -11.64 -16.35 -48.79
N SER A 53 -10.84 -15.31 -48.61
CA SER A 53 -9.72 -15.32 -47.69
C SER A 53 -10.27 -15.54 -46.27
N VAL A 54 -10.34 -16.77 -45.84
CA VAL A 54 -10.53 -17.10 -44.45
C VAL A 54 -9.25 -16.60 -43.76
N GLN A 55 -9.27 -15.36 -43.28
CA GLN A 55 -8.28 -14.88 -42.36
C GLN A 55 -8.20 -15.91 -41.23
N PRO A 56 -7.00 -16.41 -40.89
CA PRO A 56 -6.83 -17.28 -39.71
C PRO A 56 -7.36 -16.48 -38.52
N GLN A 57 -8.54 -16.88 -38.03
CA GLN A 57 -9.09 -16.33 -36.79
C GLN A 57 -8.11 -16.72 -35.68
N VAL A 58 -7.26 -15.75 -35.29
CA VAL A 58 -6.48 -15.86 -34.06
C VAL A 58 -7.48 -16.22 -32.97
N PRO A 59 -7.28 -17.35 -32.26
CA PRO A 59 -8.24 -17.78 -31.25
C PRO A 59 -8.37 -16.63 -30.24
N VAL A 60 -9.48 -15.93 -30.27
CA VAL A 60 -9.81 -14.92 -29.27
C VAL A 60 -9.98 -15.68 -27.96
N ILE A 61 -8.96 -15.64 -27.12
CA ILE A 61 -9.03 -16.25 -25.78
C ILE A 61 -10.17 -15.57 -25.06
N ALA A 62 -11.31 -16.25 -25.01
CA ALA A 62 -12.53 -15.76 -24.43
C ALA A 62 -12.26 -15.42 -22.93
N ARG A 63 -12.38 -14.16 -22.58
CA ARG A 63 -12.28 -13.71 -21.18
C ARG A 63 -13.35 -14.40 -20.37
N SER A 64 -13.02 -14.90 -19.19
CA SER A 64 -14.06 -15.37 -18.28
C SER A 64 -14.95 -14.18 -17.85
N PRO A 65 -16.24 -14.40 -17.57
CA PRO A 65 -17.14 -13.33 -17.12
C PRO A 65 -16.60 -12.60 -15.88
N ALA A 66 -15.89 -13.30 -14.99
CA ALA A 66 -15.25 -12.71 -13.81
C ALA A 66 -14.10 -11.77 -14.17
N GLN A 67 -13.26 -12.16 -15.13
CA GLN A 67 -12.16 -11.31 -15.62
C GLN A 67 -12.71 -10.04 -16.29
N ALA A 68 -13.71 -10.16 -17.14
CA ALA A 68 -14.33 -9.03 -17.83
C ALA A 68 -14.89 -8.01 -16.82
N ARG A 69 -15.68 -8.47 -15.84
CA ARG A 69 -16.24 -7.63 -14.79
C ARG A 69 -15.16 -6.99 -13.89
N PHE A 70 -14.11 -7.72 -13.56
CA PHE A 70 -13.03 -7.18 -12.75
C PHE A 70 -12.23 -6.13 -13.54
N LYS A 71 -11.98 -6.36 -14.83
CA LYS A 71 -11.33 -5.38 -15.72
C LYS A 71 -12.15 -4.09 -15.82
N GLU A 72 -13.46 -4.19 -16.03
CA GLU A 72 -14.36 -3.04 -16.06
C GLU A 72 -14.29 -2.24 -14.75
N LEU A 73 -14.33 -2.92 -13.60
CA LEU A 73 -14.22 -2.26 -12.30
C LEU A 73 -12.87 -1.61 -12.08
N ALA A 74 -11.77 -2.29 -12.45
CA ALA A 74 -10.40 -1.78 -12.30
C ALA A 74 -10.09 -0.62 -13.26
N GLY A 75 -10.74 -0.53 -14.43
CA GLY A 75 -10.66 0.59 -15.37
C GLY A 75 -11.68 1.71 -15.12
N SER A 76 -12.51 1.60 -14.09
CA SER A 76 -13.59 2.55 -13.80
C SER A 76 -13.09 3.89 -13.25
N LYS A 77 -13.98 4.92 -13.33
CA LYS A 77 -13.73 6.23 -12.69
C LYS A 77 -13.43 6.10 -11.18
N LEU A 78 -14.01 5.10 -10.51
CA LEU A 78 -13.76 4.84 -9.09
C LEU A 78 -12.31 4.40 -8.85
N ALA A 79 -11.77 3.54 -9.71
CA ALA A 79 -10.35 3.14 -9.63
C ALA A 79 -9.41 4.32 -9.90
N LEU A 80 -9.76 5.19 -10.86
CA LEU A 80 -9.00 6.42 -11.13
C LEU A 80 -8.96 7.34 -9.90
N VAL A 81 -10.10 7.55 -9.24
CA VAL A 81 -10.17 8.35 -8.00
C VAL A 81 -9.26 7.75 -6.91
N ILE A 82 -9.23 6.43 -6.77
CA ILE A 82 -8.33 5.74 -5.83
C ILE A 82 -6.86 6.04 -6.16
N CYS A 83 -6.47 5.93 -7.45
CA CYS A 83 -5.10 6.20 -7.88
C CYS A 83 -4.69 7.66 -7.61
N ILE A 84 -5.52 8.62 -8.00
CA ILE A 84 -5.23 10.05 -7.82
C ILE A 84 -5.16 10.40 -6.34
N ALA A 85 -6.17 10.03 -5.55
CA ALA A 85 -6.24 10.38 -4.13
C ALA A 85 -5.04 9.78 -3.36
N PHE A 86 -4.66 8.53 -3.63
CA PHE A 86 -3.51 7.92 -2.99
C PHE A 86 -2.19 8.58 -3.43
N THR A 87 -2.06 8.95 -4.71
CA THR A 87 -0.88 9.69 -5.20
C THR A 87 -0.74 11.04 -4.50
N VAL A 88 -1.85 11.77 -4.29
CA VAL A 88 -1.84 13.04 -3.53
C VAL A 88 -1.37 12.79 -2.09
N VAL A 89 -1.85 11.76 -1.41
CA VAL A 89 -1.38 11.41 -0.05
C VAL A 89 0.12 11.18 -0.03
N VAL A 90 0.65 10.40 -0.98
CA VAL A 90 2.09 10.11 -1.06
C VAL A 90 2.90 11.37 -1.34
N LEU A 91 2.45 12.22 -2.27
CA LEU A 91 3.11 13.49 -2.57
C LEU A 91 3.14 14.42 -1.36
N CYS A 92 2.02 14.59 -0.67
CA CYS A 92 1.96 15.37 0.56
C CYS A 92 2.89 14.81 1.64
N SER A 93 2.95 13.48 1.80
CA SER A 93 3.84 12.82 2.76
C SER A 93 5.32 13.07 2.45
N VAL A 94 5.71 13.00 1.19
CA VAL A 94 7.08 13.33 0.77
C VAL A 94 7.37 14.81 0.99
N LEU A 95 6.45 15.71 0.62
CA LEU A 95 6.62 17.15 0.80
C LEU A 95 6.78 17.52 2.28
N THR A 96 5.96 16.97 3.17
CA THR A 96 6.05 17.23 4.61
C THR A 96 7.32 16.66 5.24
N SER A 97 7.88 15.59 4.67
CA SER A 97 9.16 15.04 5.12
C SER A 97 10.36 15.87 4.67
N VAL A 98 10.26 16.58 3.53
CA VAL A 98 11.33 17.45 3.01
C VAL A 98 11.23 18.86 3.62
N PHE A 99 10.01 19.40 3.66
CA PHE A 99 9.74 20.75 4.12
C PHE A 99 8.93 20.67 5.42
N ILE A 100 9.62 20.79 6.55
CA ILE A 100 8.93 20.89 7.85
C ILE A 100 8.30 22.28 7.93
N PRO A 101 6.97 22.40 8.05
CA PRO A 101 6.31 23.69 8.18
C PRO A 101 6.80 24.45 9.42
N ALA A 102 6.98 25.77 9.31
CA ALA A 102 7.43 26.61 10.42
C ALA A 102 6.46 26.55 11.62
N SER A 103 5.16 26.40 11.35
CA SER A 103 4.16 26.21 12.40
C SER A 103 4.33 24.92 13.18
N VAL A 104 4.81 23.85 12.54
CA VAL A 104 5.12 22.58 13.24
C VAL A 104 6.33 22.77 14.15
N ALA A 105 7.36 23.47 13.69
CA ALA A 105 8.51 23.81 14.51
C ALA A 105 8.09 24.59 15.77
N LYS A 106 7.25 25.62 15.62
CA LYS A 106 6.71 26.39 16.77
C LYS A 106 5.86 25.55 17.71
N LEU A 107 5.06 24.60 17.18
CA LEU A 107 4.28 23.69 18.03
C LEU A 107 5.20 22.81 18.88
N TYR A 108 6.30 22.35 18.33
CA TYR A 108 7.31 21.59 19.08
C TYR A 108 7.99 22.48 20.14
N GLU A 109 8.41 23.70 19.79
CA GLU A 109 8.98 24.63 20.73
C GLU A 109 8.04 24.92 21.90
N ASN A 110 6.77 25.25 21.62
CA ASN A 110 5.74 25.47 22.65
C ASN A 110 5.49 24.20 23.50
N SER A 111 5.50 23.01 22.90
CA SER A 111 5.34 21.76 23.64
C SER A 111 6.52 21.50 24.58
N ILE A 112 7.75 21.76 24.13
CA ILE A 112 8.95 21.66 24.94
C ILE A 112 8.93 22.67 26.07
N GLU A 113 8.52 23.92 25.80
CA GLU A 113 8.37 24.95 26.82
C GLU A 113 7.29 24.58 27.86
N THR A 114 6.17 24.02 27.39
CA THR A 114 5.12 23.50 28.28
C THR A 114 5.64 22.35 29.14
N MET A 115 6.45 21.44 28.57
CA MET A 115 7.08 20.36 29.33
C MET A 115 8.10 20.84 30.33
N LYS A 116 8.87 21.90 30.02
CA LYS A 116 9.81 22.52 30.95
C LYS A 116 9.10 23.23 32.12
N ASN A 117 7.93 23.81 31.85
CA ASN A 117 7.16 24.56 32.83
C ASN A 117 6.15 23.69 33.60
N ALA A 118 5.86 22.48 33.13
CA ALA A 118 5.05 21.52 33.85
C ALA A 118 5.89 20.93 34.98
N ASP A 119 5.34 20.94 36.17
CA ASP A 119 5.95 20.20 37.30
C ASP A 119 5.77 18.69 37.02
N ILE A 120 6.71 18.16 36.23
CA ILE A 120 6.63 16.77 35.75
C ILE A 120 6.79 15.81 36.94
N ALA A 121 7.43 16.24 38.03
CA ALA A 121 7.48 15.49 39.27
C ALA A 121 6.07 15.26 39.85
N ASP A 122 5.17 16.25 39.78
CA ASP A 122 3.76 16.13 40.18
C ASP A 122 2.95 15.20 39.25
N ILE A 123 3.29 15.15 37.97
CA ILE A 123 2.59 14.29 36.97
C ILE A 123 3.04 12.83 37.05
N LEU A 124 4.32 12.60 37.30
CA LEU A 124 4.87 11.23 37.38
C LEU A 124 4.70 10.60 38.78
N GLY A 125 4.35 11.42 39.79
CA GLY A 125 4.21 10.98 41.20
C GLY A 125 5.54 10.53 41.82
N ASP A 126 5.52 10.36 43.13
CA ASP A 126 6.68 9.93 43.95
C ASP A 126 7.25 8.54 43.60
N ASN A 127 6.71 7.88 42.58
CA ASN A 127 7.04 6.50 42.19
C ASN A 127 8.22 6.37 41.22
N PHE A 128 8.66 7.46 40.62
CA PHE A 128 9.85 7.45 39.77
C PHE A 128 11.00 8.17 40.49
N ASP A 129 11.98 7.41 40.92
CA ASP A 129 13.22 7.89 41.59
C ASP A 129 14.19 8.53 40.54
N ILE A 130 13.62 9.42 39.71
CA ILE A 130 14.34 10.21 38.71
C ILE A 130 14.58 11.59 39.35
N SER A 131 15.83 11.95 39.57
CA SER A 131 16.14 13.27 40.07
C SER A 131 15.73 14.35 39.06
N GLU A 132 15.30 15.51 39.58
CA GLU A 132 14.93 16.68 38.75
C GLU A 132 16.06 17.08 37.78
N ALA A 133 17.30 16.85 38.19
CA ALA A 133 18.50 17.09 37.38
C ALA A 133 18.59 16.13 36.18
N GLU A 134 18.30 14.84 36.34
CA GLU A 134 18.30 13.85 35.27
C GLU A 134 17.16 14.08 34.29
N LEU A 135 15.99 14.49 34.78
CA LEU A 135 14.85 14.84 33.95
C LEU A 135 15.14 16.06 33.07
N ASN A 136 15.70 17.12 33.68
CA ASN A 136 16.09 18.34 32.97
C ASN A 136 17.19 18.08 31.93
N ASP A 137 18.15 17.19 32.21
CA ASP A 137 19.19 16.76 31.28
C ASP A 137 18.58 15.96 30.10
N ALA A 138 17.63 15.06 30.35
CA ALA A 138 16.92 14.32 29.33
C ALA A 138 16.09 15.26 28.42
N ILE A 139 15.37 16.22 29.01
CA ILE A 139 14.63 17.25 28.27
C ILE A 139 15.57 18.10 27.43
N ALA A 140 16.74 18.50 27.98
CA ALA A 140 17.73 19.27 27.24
C ALA A 140 18.31 18.50 26.06
N GLN A 141 18.59 17.20 26.23
CA GLN A 141 19.08 16.32 25.15
C GLN A 141 18.02 16.15 24.05
N ILE A 142 16.75 15.91 24.40
CA ILE A 142 15.65 15.81 23.45
C ILE A 142 15.48 17.13 22.70
N THR A 143 15.54 18.26 23.41
CA THR A 143 15.42 19.60 22.81
C THR A 143 16.54 19.86 21.81
N ALA A 144 17.80 19.59 22.19
CA ALA A 144 18.97 19.75 21.33
C ALA A 144 18.91 18.82 20.10
N ALA A 145 18.42 17.59 20.27
CA ALA A 145 18.22 16.65 19.16
C ALA A 145 17.15 17.14 18.18
N VAL A 146 16.03 17.64 18.68
CA VAL A 146 14.93 18.20 17.87
C VAL A 146 15.40 19.46 17.14
N GLU A 147 16.06 20.38 17.85
CA GLU A 147 16.61 21.60 17.27
C GLU A 147 17.66 21.30 16.20
N THR A 148 18.55 20.35 16.44
CA THR A 148 19.53 19.88 15.47
C THR A 148 18.86 19.24 14.24
N ALA A 149 17.79 18.48 14.42
CA ALA A 149 17.03 17.88 13.33
C ALA A 149 16.27 18.94 12.50
N MET A 150 15.82 20.04 13.12
CA MET A 150 15.05 21.08 12.45
C MET A 150 15.89 22.18 11.82
N THR A 151 16.98 22.61 12.47
CA THR A 151 17.74 23.82 12.10
C THR A 151 18.96 23.54 11.24
N LYS A 152 19.60 22.37 11.35
CA LYS A 152 20.70 22.07 10.41
C LYS A 152 20.12 21.97 9.01
N PRO A 153 20.62 22.74 8.03
CA PRO A 153 20.34 22.56 6.62
C PRO A 153 20.95 21.22 6.20
N ALA A 154 20.35 20.10 6.64
CA ALA A 154 20.63 18.85 6.00
C ALA A 154 20.39 19.11 4.52
N ASN A 155 21.44 18.91 3.70
CA ASN A 155 21.42 19.07 2.29
C ASN A 155 20.04 18.64 1.76
N ILE A 156 19.31 19.52 1.05
CA ILE A 156 17.93 19.24 0.57
C ILE A 156 17.90 17.86 -0.13
N ALA A 157 18.98 17.49 -0.79
CA ALA A 157 19.17 16.17 -1.39
C ALA A 157 19.11 15.04 -0.35
N GLY A 158 19.72 15.19 0.82
CA GLY A 158 19.69 14.20 1.89
C GLY A 158 18.28 14.05 2.50
N ARG A 159 17.57 15.16 2.70
CA ARG A 159 16.16 15.13 3.15
C ARG A 159 15.25 14.48 2.12
N LEU A 160 15.44 14.79 0.84
CA LEU A 160 14.70 14.17 -0.25
C LEU A 160 14.94 12.66 -0.32
N LEU A 161 16.19 12.22 -0.21
CA LEU A 161 16.54 10.80 -0.20
C LEU A 161 15.91 10.09 1.00
N SER A 162 15.96 10.68 2.19
CA SER A 162 15.32 10.16 3.40
C SER A 162 13.79 10.11 3.25
N ALA A 163 13.18 11.17 2.69
CA ALA A 163 11.74 11.22 2.44
C ALA A 163 11.30 10.13 1.43
N ILE A 164 12.06 9.92 0.36
CA ILE A 164 11.78 8.88 -0.63
C ILE A 164 11.95 7.49 -0.01
N SER A 165 13.04 7.25 0.73
CA SER A 165 13.27 5.95 1.39
C SER A 165 12.21 5.65 2.44
N GLY A 166 11.83 6.62 3.27
CA GLY A 166 10.76 6.50 4.27
C GLY A 166 9.39 6.23 3.65
N ASN A 167 9.13 6.76 2.45
CA ASN A 167 7.87 6.56 1.72
C ASN A 167 7.95 5.47 0.64
N ALA A 168 9.05 4.72 0.53
CA ALA A 168 9.28 3.77 -0.57
C ALA A 168 8.14 2.75 -0.75
N VAL A 169 7.61 2.21 0.34
CA VAL A 169 6.48 1.27 0.31
C VAL A 169 5.22 1.93 -0.23
N ALA A 170 4.92 3.16 0.17
CA ALA A 170 3.77 3.91 -0.29
C ALA A 170 3.90 4.28 -1.78
N ILE A 171 5.09 4.66 -2.22
CA ILE A 171 5.41 4.95 -3.63
C ILE A 171 5.22 3.69 -4.49
N LEU A 172 5.77 2.55 -4.07
CA LEU A 172 5.59 1.27 -4.78
C LEU A 172 4.12 0.85 -4.83
N PHE A 173 3.36 1.13 -3.76
CA PHE A 173 1.94 0.86 -3.75
C PHE A 173 1.17 1.76 -4.72
N ALA A 174 1.51 3.06 -4.80
CA ALA A 174 0.94 4.00 -5.76
C ALA A 174 1.24 3.54 -7.22
N ILE A 175 2.48 3.20 -7.53
CA ILE A 175 2.88 2.68 -8.85
C ILE A 175 2.06 1.42 -9.18
N SER A 176 1.88 0.52 -8.21
CA SER A 176 1.09 -0.71 -8.40
C SER A 176 -0.37 -0.42 -8.76
N LEU A 177 -0.99 0.58 -8.12
CA LEU A 177 -2.35 1.02 -8.44
C LEU A 177 -2.45 1.56 -9.86
N TRP A 178 -1.49 2.39 -10.29
CA TRP A 178 -1.45 2.93 -11.65
C TRP A 178 -1.22 1.84 -12.69
N ILE A 179 -0.37 0.83 -12.43
CA ILE A 179 -0.20 -0.34 -13.31
C ILE A 179 -1.53 -1.09 -13.47
N ILE A 180 -2.26 -1.35 -12.37
CA ILE A 180 -3.54 -2.04 -12.43
C ILE A 180 -4.55 -1.24 -13.25
N TYR A 181 -4.65 0.07 -13.01
CA TYR A 181 -5.56 0.95 -13.73
C TYR A 181 -5.22 1.06 -15.21
N GLY A 182 -3.93 1.27 -15.55
CA GLY A 182 -3.47 1.40 -16.94
C GLY A 182 -3.76 0.15 -17.77
N VAL A 183 -3.38 -1.03 -17.25
CA VAL A 183 -3.65 -2.32 -17.92
C VAL A 183 -5.14 -2.61 -18.03
N ALA A 184 -5.94 -2.25 -17.00
CA ALA A 184 -7.38 -2.45 -17.05
C ALA A 184 -8.07 -1.58 -18.10
N ARG A 185 -7.49 -0.43 -18.44
CA ARG A 185 -8.04 0.50 -19.43
C ARG A 185 -7.61 0.19 -20.87
N ASP A 186 -6.52 -0.55 -21.02
CA ASP A 186 -6.03 -0.97 -22.33
C ASP A 186 -7.03 -1.97 -22.97
N PRO A 187 -7.64 -1.68 -24.15
CA PRO A 187 -8.61 -2.55 -24.81
C PRO A 187 -8.00 -3.89 -25.21
N ASP A 188 -6.72 -3.90 -25.60
CA ASP A 188 -6.03 -5.08 -26.13
C ASP A 188 -5.54 -6.01 -25.01
N SER A 189 -5.46 -5.54 -23.77
CA SER A 189 -5.01 -6.36 -22.65
C SER A 189 -6.10 -7.36 -22.23
N VAL A 190 -5.77 -8.64 -22.22
CA VAL A 190 -6.64 -9.71 -21.67
C VAL A 190 -6.63 -9.71 -20.16
N CYS A 191 -5.50 -9.34 -19.55
CA CYS A 191 -5.25 -9.38 -18.11
C CYS A 191 -5.56 -8.04 -17.42
N CYS A 192 -5.90 -8.11 -16.14
CA CYS A 192 -6.21 -6.93 -15.30
C CYS A 192 -5.01 -6.49 -14.45
N GLY A 193 -3.82 -6.33 -15.03
CA GLY A 193 -2.65 -5.81 -14.28
C GLY A 193 -2.17 -6.74 -13.16
N THR A 194 -1.99 -8.03 -13.44
CA THR A 194 -1.51 -9.03 -12.47
C THR A 194 -0.21 -8.62 -11.79
N THR A 195 0.68 -7.93 -12.50
CA THR A 195 1.95 -7.42 -11.95
C THR A 195 1.72 -6.47 -10.79
N GLY A 196 0.86 -5.47 -10.94
CA GLY A 196 0.53 -4.54 -9.86
C GLY A 196 -0.10 -5.24 -8.65
N LEU A 197 -1.01 -6.19 -8.89
CA LEU A 197 -1.61 -7.00 -7.82
C LEU A 197 -0.59 -7.88 -7.09
N LYS A 198 0.39 -8.44 -7.80
CA LYS A 198 1.49 -9.23 -7.21
C LYS A 198 2.39 -8.36 -6.34
N ILE A 199 2.74 -7.14 -6.78
CA ILE A 199 3.50 -6.18 -5.97
C ILE A 199 2.73 -5.85 -4.68
N ILE A 200 1.45 -5.49 -4.76
CA ILE A 200 0.62 -5.22 -3.58
C ILE A 200 0.61 -6.42 -2.62
N ARG A 201 0.45 -7.63 -3.14
CA ARG A 201 0.47 -8.86 -2.33
C ARG A 201 1.81 -9.02 -1.61
N VAL A 202 2.93 -8.83 -2.31
CA VAL A 202 4.27 -8.96 -1.72
C VAL A 202 4.47 -7.92 -0.62
N LEU A 203 4.17 -6.63 -0.89
CA LEU A 203 4.28 -5.56 0.10
C LEU A 203 3.46 -5.84 1.36
N ARG A 204 2.21 -6.32 1.20
CA ARG A 204 1.34 -6.67 2.33
C ARG A 204 1.81 -7.90 3.08
N THR A 205 2.41 -8.87 2.38
CA THR A 205 2.99 -10.06 3.01
C THR A 205 4.24 -9.69 3.84
N ILE A 206 5.11 -8.83 3.29
CA ILE A 206 6.26 -8.28 4.04
C ILE A 206 5.78 -7.55 5.29
N GLY A 207 4.78 -6.67 5.15
CA GLY A 207 4.19 -5.96 6.30
C GLY A 207 3.62 -6.92 7.35
N LEU A 208 3.00 -8.01 6.95
CA LEU A 208 2.49 -9.04 7.87
C LEU A 208 3.64 -9.74 8.61
N VAL A 209 4.72 -10.12 7.91
CA VAL A 209 5.89 -10.75 8.52
C VAL A 209 6.57 -9.81 9.52
N LEU A 210 6.77 -8.54 9.14
CA LEU A 210 7.34 -7.54 10.06
C LEU A 210 6.44 -7.31 11.29
N ALA A 211 5.13 -7.28 11.12
CA ALA A 211 4.19 -7.19 12.24
C ALA A 211 4.30 -8.40 13.17
N ILE A 212 4.50 -9.62 12.64
CA ILE A 212 4.73 -10.82 13.46
C ILE A 212 6.03 -10.68 14.26
N ILE A 213 7.12 -10.31 13.62
CA ILE A 213 8.42 -10.14 14.27
C ILE A 213 8.31 -9.11 15.41
N LEU A 214 7.71 -7.95 15.14
CA LEU A 214 7.52 -6.90 16.12
C LEU A 214 6.63 -7.35 17.29
N ALA A 215 5.56 -8.10 17.03
CA ALA A 215 4.69 -8.66 18.05
C ALA A 215 5.46 -9.61 18.99
N VAL A 216 6.35 -10.44 18.45
CA VAL A 216 7.20 -11.34 19.24
C VAL A 216 8.15 -10.55 20.12
N ILE A 217 8.81 -9.51 19.58
CA ILE A 217 9.73 -8.64 20.34
C ILE A 217 8.99 -7.97 21.51
N ILE A 218 7.82 -7.39 21.25
CA ILE A 218 7.01 -6.74 22.28
C ILE A 218 6.52 -7.74 23.33
N ALA A 219 6.08 -8.93 22.91
CA ALA A 219 5.68 -9.97 23.86
C ALA A 219 6.84 -10.39 24.79
N LEU A 220 8.04 -10.54 24.24
CA LEU A 220 9.24 -10.83 25.06
C LEU A 220 9.58 -9.69 26.01
N ALA A 221 9.48 -8.42 25.55
CA ALA A 221 9.72 -7.26 26.41
C ALA A 221 8.68 -7.16 27.54
N ILE A 222 7.40 -7.44 27.28
CA ILE A 222 6.35 -7.48 28.31
C ILE A 222 6.62 -8.61 29.31
N VAL A 223 6.96 -9.81 28.86
CA VAL A 223 7.29 -10.95 29.76
C VAL A 223 8.48 -10.61 30.62
N PHE A 224 9.52 -10.00 30.05
CA PHE A 224 10.69 -9.57 30.81
C PHE A 224 10.36 -8.48 31.85
N GLY A 225 9.56 -7.49 31.46
CA GLY A 225 9.09 -6.43 32.36
C GLY A 225 8.26 -6.98 33.53
N LEU A 226 7.35 -7.92 33.26
CA LEU A 226 6.57 -8.61 34.29
C LEU A 226 7.47 -9.42 35.25
N PHE A 227 8.48 -10.13 34.72
CA PHE A 227 9.43 -10.88 35.50
C PHE A 227 10.23 -9.97 36.48
N MET A 228 10.69 -8.82 35.97
CA MET A 228 11.41 -7.84 36.82
C MET A 228 10.51 -7.21 37.88
N SER A 229 9.27 -6.83 37.48
CA SER A 229 8.29 -6.25 38.40
C SER A 229 7.93 -7.19 39.57
N ILE A 230 7.70 -8.47 39.28
CA ILE A 230 7.43 -9.50 40.32
C ILE A 230 8.62 -9.66 41.25
N ARG A 231 9.85 -9.62 40.71
CA ARG A 231 11.06 -9.78 41.48
C ARG A 231 11.30 -8.61 42.45
N GLU A 232 10.92 -7.40 42.06
CA GLU A 232 11.12 -6.17 42.81
C GLU A 232 9.96 -5.84 43.76
N GLY A 233 8.82 -6.56 43.64
CA GLY A 233 7.67 -6.42 44.54
C GLY A 233 6.80 -5.19 44.29
N TYR A 234 6.83 -4.63 43.06
CA TYR A 234 6.03 -3.45 42.67
C TYR A 234 4.63 -3.85 42.19
N ASP A 235 3.64 -3.87 43.08
CA ASP A 235 2.28 -4.29 42.74
C ASP A 235 1.57 -3.37 41.72
N GLU A 236 1.73 -2.04 41.85
CA GLU A 236 1.12 -1.07 40.94
C GLU A 236 1.73 -1.13 39.53
N ALA A 237 3.06 -1.23 39.41
CA ALA A 237 3.75 -1.38 38.15
C ALA A 237 3.35 -2.68 37.42
N THR A 238 3.14 -3.75 38.17
CA THR A 238 2.68 -5.04 37.63
C THR A 238 1.27 -4.91 37.04
N THR A 239 0.35 -4.21 37.70
CA THR A 239 -1.00 -3.95 37.20
C THR A 239 -0.97 -3.13 35.91
N ALA A 240 -0.17 -2.06 35.85
CA ALA A 240 -0.01 -1.24 34.66
C ALA A 240 0.52 -2.05 33.47
N LEU A 241 1.52 -2.94 33.70
CA LEU A 241 2.07 -3.82 32.67
C LEU A 241 1.01 -4.80 32.10
N TYR A 242 0.13 -5.37 32.95
CA TYR A 242 -0.98 -6.22 32.49
C TYR A 242 -1.95 -5.45 31.59
N VAL A 243 -2.31 -4.22 31.96
CA VAL A 243 -3.18 -3.36 31.14
C VAL A 243 -2.52 -3.06 29.78
N ILE A 244 -1.26 -2.65 29.78
CA ILE A 244 -0.50 -2.37 28.54
C ILE A 244 -0.41 -3.63 27.69
N ALA A 245 -0.12 -4.78 28.27
CA ALA A 245 -0.06 -6.06 27.56
C ALA A 245 -1.39 -6.41 26.91
N GLY A 246 -2.49 -6.26 27.64
CA GLY A 246 -3.85 -6.51 27.14
C GLY A 246 -4.22 -5.58 25.97
N MET A 247 -3.98 -4.27 26.11
CA MET A 247 -4.20 -3.29 25.05
C MET A 247 -3.35 -3.59 23.80
N THR A 248 -2.09 -3.90 23.99
CA THR A 248 -1.15 -4.25 22.92
C THR A 248 -1.61 -5.50 22.17
N ALA A 249 -2.03 -6.55 22.89
CA ALA A 249 -2.53 -7.77 22.28
C ALA A 249 -3.78 -7.51 21.41
N VAL A 250 -4.72 -6.68 21.88
CA VAL A 250 -5.91 -6.28 21.11
C VAL A 250 -5.51 -5.52 19.84
N ILE A 251 -4.62 -4.54 19.94
CA ILE A 251 -4.13 -3.76 18.78
C ILE A 251 -3.50 -4.70 17.74
N TYR A 252 -2.62 -5.61 18.16
CA TYR A 252 -1.97 -6.55 17.26
C TYR A 252 -2.95 -7.52 16.62
N LEU A 253 -3.97 -7.98 17.34
CA LEU A 253 -5.03 -8.81 16.76
C LEU A 253 -5.71 -8.08 15.60
N PHE A 254 -6.06 -6.80 15.76
CA PHE A 254 -6.64 -6.00 14.69
C PHE A 254 -5.69 -5.84 13.50
N VAL A 255 -4.41 -5.59 13.75
CA VAL A 255 -3.37 -5.47 12.70
C VAL A 255 -3.26 -6.77 11.90
N PHE A 256 -3.21 -7.93 12.56
CA PHE A 256 -3.13 -9.23 11.88
C PHE A 256 -4.38 -9.53 11.05
N LEU A 257 -5.56 -9.32 11.61
CA LEU A 257 -6.82 -9.51 10.88
C LEU A 257 -6.91 -8.59 9.66
N PHE A 258 -6.44 -7.35 9.78
CA PHE A 258 -6.42 -6.39 8.69
C PHE A 258 -5.41 -6.79 7.59
N LEU A 259 -4.14 -7.02 7.94
CA LEU A 259 -3.10 -7.37 6.98
C LEU A 259 -3.37 -8.73 6.31
N GLY A 260 -3.76 -9.74 7.08
CA GLY A 260 -4.15 -11.04 6.55
C GLY A 260 -5.34 -10.97 5.61
N GLY A 261 -6.32 -10.12 5.95
CA GLY A 261 -7.45 -9.82 5.09
C GLY A 261 -7.07 -9.12 3.79
N CYS A 262 -6.13 -8.17 3.82
CA CYS A 262 -5.59 -7.51 2.63
C CYS A 262 -4.87 -8.51 1.71
N VAL A 263 -4.04 -9.39 2.27
CA VAL A 263 -3.36 -10.47 1.50
C VAL A 263 -4.38 -11.41 0.87
N SER A 264 -5.44 -11.77 1.58
CA SER A 264 -6.52 -12.62 1.07
C SER A 264 -7.26 -11.96 -0.11
N ILE A 265 -7.55 -10.66 -0.02
CA ILE A 265 -8.19 -9.88 -1.11
C ILE A 265 -7.27 -9.84 -2.33
N ALA A 266 -5.97 -9.55 -2.14
CA ALA A 266 -4.99 -9.52 -3.22
C ALA A 266 -4.87 -10.90 -3.92
N LYS A 267 -4.82 -12.00 -3.14
CA LYS A 267 -4.84 -13.37 -3.67
C LYS A 267 -6.09 -13.63 -4.52
N ARG A 268 -7.27 -13.18 -4.08
CA ARG A 268 -8.52 -13.35 -4.82
C ARG A 268 -8.49 -12.57 -6.14
N TYR A 269 -8.03 -11.33 -6.13
CA TYR A 269 -7.94 -10.53 -7.35
C TYR A 269 -6.93 -11.10 -8.35
N ILE A 270 -5.78 -11.63 -7.87
CA ILE A 270 -4.81 -12.31 -8.72
C ILE A 270 -5.44 -13.58 -9.33
N SER A 271 -6.13 -14.41 -8.55
CA SER A 271 -6.76 -15.62 -9.08
C SER A 271 -7.82 -15.34 -10.13
N VAL A 272 -8.63 -14.27 -9.94
CA VAL A 272 -9.60 -13.82 -10.96
C VAL A 272 -8.89 -13.32 -12.21
N SER A 273 -7.85 -12.52 -12.06
CA SER A 273 -7.07 -11.98 -13.18
C SER A 273 -6.36 -13.09 -13.98
N GLU A 274 -5.90 -14.15 -13.33
CA GLU A 274 -5.24 -15.32 -13.95
C GLU A 274 -6.25 -16.42 -14.37
N ASN A 275 -7.55 -16.17 -14.26
CA ASN A 275 -8.62 -17.15 -14.55
C ASN A 275 -8.47 -18.48 -13.79
N ARG A 276 -7.99 -18.40 -12.55
CA ARG A 276 -7.86 -19.57 -11.67
C ARG A 276 -9.02 -19.62 -10.66
N SER A 277 -9.51 -20.82 -10.38
CA SER A 277 -10.50 -21.00 -9.31
C SER A 277 -9.86 -20.78 -7.95
N GLY A 278 -10.01 -19.57 -7.38
CA GLY A 278 -9.49 -19.23 -6.05
C GLY A 278 -10.59 -19.34 -5.00
N ARG A 279 -10.32 -20.04 -3.89
CA ARG A 279 -11.24 -20.14 -2.73
C ARG A 279 -11.11 -18.98 -1.73
N SER A 280 -10.21 -18.02 -1.95
CA SER A 280 -10.02 -16.91 -1.01
C SER A 280 -11.25 -15.99 -0.97
N ARG A 281 -11.69 -15.67 0.26
CA ARG A 281 -12.86 -14.80 0.48
C ARG A 281 -12.44 -13.33 0.57
N ILE A 282 -13.26 -12.43 0.02
CA ILE A 282 -13.08 -10.99 0.22
C ILE A 282 -13.59 -10.63 1.62
N SER A 283 -12.68 -10.21 2.50
CA SER A 283 -12.97 -9.90 3.89
C SER A 283 -13.85 -8.65 4.01
N GLY A 284 -14.98 -8.79 4.71
CA GLY A 284 -15.82 -7.64 5.08
C GLY A 284 -15.19 -6.78 6.16
N PHE A 285 -14.38 -7.38 7.04
CA PHE A 285 -13.64 -6.69 8.09
C PHE A 285 -12.67 -5.65 7.52
N VAL A 286 -11.87 -6.02 6.51
CA VAL A 286 -10.95 -5.06 5.84
C VAL A 286 -11.72 -3.87 5.28
N ARG A 287 -12.86 -4.12 4.63
CA ARG A 287 -13.72 -3.05 4.12
C ARG A 287 -14.22 -2.13 5.25
N PHE A 288 -14.62 -2.70 6.37
CA PHE A 288 -15.10 -1.95 7.53
C PHE A 288 -13.98 -1.08 8.11
N ILE A 289 -12.79 -1.64 8.35
CA ILE A 289 -11.65 -0.88 8.89
C ILE A 289 -11.24 0.26 7.95
N ILE A 290 -11.20 0.04 6.63
CA ILE A 290 -10.91 1.10 5.66
C ILE A 290 -11.99 2.19 5.71
N PHE A 291 -13.26 1.84 5.86
CA PHE A 291 -14.35 2.80 5.97
C PHE A 291 -14.24 3.65 7.25
N VAL A 292 -13.98 3.01 8.38
CA VAL A 292 -13.76 3.69 9.68
C VAL A 292 -12.53 4.60 9.60
N GLY A 293 -11.44 4.15 8.99
CA GLY A 293 -10.27 4.98 8.73
C GLY A 293 -10.62 6.23 7.92
N GLY A 294 -11.54 6.12 6.94
CA GLY A 294 -12.06 7.26 6.18
C GLY A 294 -12.76 8.29 7.09
N ILE A 295 -13.54 7.84 8.07
CA ILE A 295 -14.18 8.74 9.06
C ILE A 295 -13.12 9.47 9.88
N PHE A 296 -12.12 8.76 10.40
CA PHE A 296 -11.03 9.39 11.15
C PHE A 296 -10.23 10.39 10.30
N SER A 297 -10.02 10.10 9.01
CA SER A 297 -9.38 11.05 8.09
C SER A 297 -10.22 12.32 7.88
N VAL A 298 -11.57 12.23 7.86
CA VAL A 298 -12.44 13.42 7.82
C VAL A 298 -12.30 14.24 9.09
N ILE A 299 -12.35 13.59 10.26
CA ILE A 299 -12.15 14.26 11.55
C ILE A 299 -10.78 14.92 11.61
N GLY A 300 -9.73 14.22 11.19
CA GLY A 300 -8.38 14.78 11.10
C GLY A 300 -8.29 15.98 10.16
N THR A 301 -9.01 15.96 9.02
CA THR A 301 -9.08 17.11 8.12
C THR A 301 -9.70 18.31 8.79
N ALA A 302 -10.80 18.14 9.51
CA ALA A 302 -11.43 19.23 10.26
C ALA A 302 -10.50 19.78 11.35
N GLY A 303 -9.77 18.90 12.06
CA GLY A 303 -8.76 19.30 13.04
C GLY A 303 -7.64 20.14 12.41
N TRP A 304 -7.07 19.71 11.28
CA TRP A 304 -6.05 20.48 10.57
C TRP A 304 -6.55 21.83 10.05
N ILE A 305 -7.80 21.89 9.55
CA ILE A 305 -8.42 23.16 9.16
C ILE A 305 -8.52 24.09 10.37
N GLY A 306 -8.95 23.60 11.54
CA GLY A 306 -8.97 24.40 12.77
C GLY A 306 -7.58 24.93 13.15
N MET A 307 -6.53 24.09 13.03
CA MET A 307 -5.15 24.49 13.30
C MET A 307 -4.61 25.52 12.29
N ILE A 308 -5.01 25.47 11.02
CA ILE A 308 -4.64 26.48 10.01
C ILE A 308 -5.10 27.88 10.46
N PHE A 309 -6.31 28.00 11.00
CA PHE A 309 -6.84 29.29 11.48
C PHE A 309 -6.13 29.80 12.75
N SER A 310 -5.61 28.90 13.59
CA SER A 310 -4.96 29.27 14.85
C SER A 310 -3.44 29.43 14.74
N THR A 311 -2.78 28.66 13.88
CA THR A 311 -1.32 28.53 13.87
C THR A 311 -0.68 29.03 12.58
N GLY A 312 -1.28 28.74 11.40
CA GLY A 312 -0.75 29.22 10.12
C GLY A 312 -1.13 28.37 8.92
N ALA A 313 -1.12 29.02 7.75
CA ALA A 313 -1.52 28.43 6.48
C ALA A 313 -0.56 27.35 5.94
N ASP A 314 0.66 27.26 6.45
CA ASP A 314 1.67 26.26 6.09
C ASP A 314 1.26 24.85 6.49
N LEU A 315 0.28 24.71 7.40
CA LEU A 315 -0.33 23.42 7.76
C LEU A 315 -1.33 22.89 6.72
N ALA A 316 -1.65 23.66 5.67
CA ALA A 316 -2.62 23.27 4.64
C ALA A 316 -2.27 21.94 3.95
N VAL A 317 -0.98 21.60 3.82
CA VAL A 317 -0.53 20.33 3.24
C VAL A 317 -1.03 19.12 4.03
N TYR A 318 -1.14 19.23 5.37
CA TYR A 318 -1.67 18.16 6.22
C TYR A 318 -3.19 18.02 6.06
N ALA A 319 -3.91 19.15 5.95
CA ALA A 319 -5.34 19.13 5.66
C ALA A 319 -5.64 18.49 4.30
N VAL A 320 -4.88 18.86 3.25
CA VAL A 320 -4.98 18.25 1.90
C VAL A 320 -4.67 16.77 1.94
N SER A 321 -3.60 16.35 2.62
CA SER A 321 -3.23 14.95 2.78
C SER A 321 -4.33 14.15 3.46
N SER A 322 -4.89 14.66 4.55
CA SER A 322 -5.96 14.01 5.31
C SER A 322 -7.26 13.91 4.51
N ALA A 323 -7.64 14.97 3.79
CA ALA A 323 -8.79 14.97 2.90
C ALA A 323 -8.63 13.96 1.73
N ALA A 324 -7.47 13.94 1.09
CA ALA A 324 -7.17 12.95 0.06
C ALA A 324 -7.18 11.53 0.62
N GLY A 325 -6.69 11.33 1.85
CA GLY A 325 -6.76 10.08 2.58
C GLY A 325 -8.20 9.60 2.80
N ALA A 326 -9.10 10.49 3.19
CA ALA A 326 -10.52 10.19 3.33
C ALA A 326 -11.14 9.75 2.00
N VAL A 327 -10.91 10.50 0.92
CA VAL A 327 -11.39 10.17 -0.43
C VAL A 327 -10.87 8.80 -0.87
N TYR A 328 -9.57 8.54 -0.68
CA TYR A 328 -8.96 7.25 -0.99
C TYR A 328 -9.64 6.10 -0.23
N GLN A 329 -9.82 6.23 1.06
CA GLN A 329 -10.35 5.17 1.92
C GLN A 329 -11.82 4.88 1.61
N PHE A 330 -12.67 5.90 1.42
CA PHE A 330 -14.06 5.69 1.04
C PHE A 330 -14.19 5.09 -0.37
N ALA A 331 -13.39 5.56 -1.33
CA ALA A 331 -13.37 5.02 -2.68
C ALA A 331 -12.91 3.55 -2.68
N LEU A 332 -11.86 3.21 -1.93
CA LEU A 332 -11.34 1.84 -1.79
C LEU A 332 -12.36 0.91 -1.11
N SER A 333 -13.00 1.35 -0.02
CA SER A 333 -14.06 0.60 0.65
C SER A 333 -15.22 0.30 -0.30
N ARG A 334 -15.62 1.27 -1.12
CA ARG A 334 -16.66 1.11 -2.14
C ARG A 334 -16.22 0.16 -3.27
N PHE A 335 -14.97 0.24 -3.71
CA PHE A 335 -14.38 -0.65 -4.70
C PHE A 335 -14.39 -2.11 -4.22
N ILE A 336 -13.90 -2.38 -3.00
CA ILE A 336 -13.93 -3.71 -2.39
C ILE A 336 -15.37 -4.22 -2.25
N GLY A 337 -16.31 -3.36 -1.87
CA GLY A 337 -17.73 -3.72 -1.76
C GLY A 337 -18.36 -4.11 -3.10
N ARG A 338 -18.05 -3.38 -4.18
CA ARG A 338 -18.51 -3.70 -5.55
C ARG A 338 -17.89 -4.99 -6.06
N SER A 339 -16.57 -5.16 -5.92
CA SER A 339 -15.87 -6.37 -6.34
C SER A 339 -16.39 -7.62 -5.62
N LYS A 340 -16.70 -7.52 -4.31
CA LYS A 340 -17.30 -8.63 -3.55
C LYS A 340 -18.66 -9.05 -4.09
N LYS A 341 -19.50 -8.09 -4.49
CA LYS A 341 -20.81 -8.39 -5.11
C LYS A 341 -20.65 -9.05 -6.47
N MET A 342 -19.79 -8.49 -7.34
CA MET A 342 -19.56 -8.98 -8.70
C MET A 342 -18.95 -10.39 -8.73
N LEU A 343 -18.05 -10.70 -7.81
CA LEU A 343 -17.36 -11.99 -7.75
C LEU A 343 -18.11 -13.08 -6.97
N LYS A 344 -19.25 -12.76 -6.35
CA LYS A 344 -20.15 -13.77 -5.74
C LYS A 344 -21.08 -14.42 -6.76
N THR A 345 -21.35 -13.73 -7.87
CA THR A 345 -22.32 -14.17 -8.90
C THR A 345 -21.64 -14.97 -10.02
N VAL A 346 -20.38 -15.29 -9.86
CA VAL A 346 -19.55 -16.12 -10.74
C VAL A 346 -18.89 -17.22 -9.91
#